data_9c7eed64974088213576dfeb37a344ac
#
_entry.id   9c7eed64974088213576dfeb37a344ac
#
_cell.length_a   1.000
_cell.length_b   1.000
_cell.length_c   1.000
_cell.angle_alpha   90.00
_cell.angle_beta   90.00
_cell.angle_gamma   90.00
#
_symmetry.space_group_name_H-M   'P 1'
#
loop_
_entity.id
_entity.type
_entity.pdbx_description
1 polymer ?
#
loop_
_entity_poly.entity_id
_entity_poly.type
_entity_poly.pdbx_seq_one_letter_code
_entity_poly.pdbx_strand_id
1 'polypeptide(L)'
;MIAEHAICPDSYHPAVARDGLLTRLRIPGGVLNVAQCVAIEQLLATTGLDYIQVTNRANLQLRALTKDLDRDVLTALTDCGLAANDRAVDGIRNIMLSPTAGIDLQELIDVRSLAAAWHDYLTDRSELGILSTKFSVGFDGGGSVGIVDRPNDITLLAVNDREFELYLSIGNRGSAPIPVDVRLGVDECLPMLAAISQTYRYGIELLGRTARRKPRLRDVIEHWGLTGFSEIVRRELAGSSRFIFKNLDEQRGAGSGERGTELKNHTLNRDNNDHLGIHQQSQPDRYYLGIVLPLGRWNRSQVKGLGEIAEGYGSGAIRLTPWQNIILSDIKSADLERVQLLITELGLIHTANHPSSLLRACAGSSGCQFGATDTQRDAIDLSNYLAANFTLDHLGGALRVRPLSIHFSGCDKSCAQHDRADITLWGDERTRSYRLAIGGITDRSEPDQSVLAPPAVPIAIGNLIAAYHHQRHPQESFESFTTRQSPVQLHQILHAV
;
A
#
# COMPACT_ATOMS: atom_id res chain seq x y z
N MET A 1 -8.33 -18.02 -26.51
CA MET A 1 -7.75 -18.25 -25.17
C MET A 1 -6.83 -17.07 -24.88
N ILE A 2 -7.17 -16.24 -23.91
CA ILE A 2 -6.33 -15.12 -23.43
C ILE A 2 -5.17 -15.80 -22.71
N ALA A 3 -3.94 -15.45 -23.06
CA ALA A 3 -2.76 -16.07 -22.46
C ALA A 3 -2.81 -15.97 -20.92
N GLU A 4 -2.75 -17.09 -20.23
CA GLU A 4 -2.81 -17.28 -18.77
C GLU A 4 -1.70 -16.57 -17.99
N HIS A 5 -0.78 -15.86 -18.64
CA HIS A 5 0.48 -15.39 -18.05
C HIS A 5 0.43 -14.04 -17.31
N ALA A 6 -0.76 -13.50 -16.99
CA ALA A 6 -0.88 -12.22 -16.30
C ALA A 6 -1.98 -12.16 -15.22
N ILE A 7 -2.40 -13.29 -14.66
CA ILE A 7 -3.37 -13.31 -13.58
C ILE A 7 -2.66 -12.87 -12.29
N CYS A 8 -3.20 -11.86 -11.58
CA CYS A 8 -2.77 -11.60 -10.22
C CYS A 8 -3.21 -12.77 -9.34
N PRO A 9 -2.33 -13.36 -8.54
CA PRO A 9 -2.69 -14.50 -7.71
C PRO A 9 -3.79 -14.14 -6.71
N ASP A 10 -4.64 -15.10 -6.44
CA ASP A 10 -5.63 -15.13 -5.37
C ASP A 10 -5.52 -16.45 -4.58
N SER A 11 -6.50 -16.77 -3.75
CA SER A 11 -6.46 -17.99 -2.92
C SER A 11 -6.56 -19.28 -3.74
N TYR A 12 -7.22 -19.24 -4.88
CA TYR A 12 -7.51 -20.40 -5.74
C TYR A 12 -6.60 -20.50 -6.97
N HIS A 13 -5.98 -19.39 -7.38
CA HIS A 13 -5.17 -19.30 -8.58
C HIS A 13 -3.79 -18.73 -8.23
N PRO A 14 -2.85 -19.56 -7.76
CA PRO A 14 -1.49 -19.11 -7.48
C PRO A 14 -0.76 -18.76 -8.76
N ALA A 15 0.20 -17.87 -8.66
CA ALA A 15 1.09 -17.53 -9.76
C ALA A 15 2.46 -18.19 -9.57
N VAL A 16 3.06 -18.67 -10.65
CA VAL A 16 4.43 -19.17 -10.65
C VAL A 16 5.39 -18.00 -10.42
N ALA A 17 6.27 -18.13 -9.44
CA ALA A 17 7.33 -17.20 -9.12
C ALA A 17 8.68 -17.93 -9.10
N ARG A 18 9.79 -17.19 -8.94
CA ARG A 18 11.12 -17.81 -8.95
C ARG A 18 11.38 -18.71 -7.75
N ASP A 19 10.78 -18.36 -6.62
CA ASP A 19 10.89 -19.06 -5.34
C ASP A 19 9.82 -20.16 -5.14
N GLY A 20 8.94 -20.40 -6.11
CA GLY A 20 7.83 -21.34 -6.02
C GLY A 20 6.51 -20.72 -6.43
N LEU A 21 5.41 -21.10 -5.79
CA LEU A 21 4.11 -20.51 -6.05
C LEU A 21 3.88 -19.32 -5.12
N LEU A 22 3.19 -18.32 -5.66
CA LEU A 22 2.74 -17.11 -4.97
C LEU A 22 1.21 -17.11 -4.88
N THR A 23 0.67 -17.05 -3.69
CA THR A 23 -0.76 -16.89 -3.40
C THR A 23 -1.01 -15.61 -2.64
N ARG A 24 -2.18 -15.00 -2.84
CA ARG A 24 -2.62 -13.80 -2.11
C ARG A 24 -3.97 -14.02 -1.48
N LEU A 25 -4.05 -13.73 -0.18
CA LEU A 25 -5.30 -13.66 0.55
C LEU A 25 -5.79 -12.20 0.54
N ARG A 26 -7.00 -11.98 0.06
CA ARG A 26 -7.63 -10.66 0.09
C ARG A 26 -8.22 -10.42 1.46
N ILE A 27 -7.84 -9.32 2.08
CA ILE A 27 -8.32 -8.90 3.40
C ILE A 27 -9.13 -7.62 3.20
N PRO A 28 -10.44 -7.73 2.92
CA PRO A 28 -11.29 -6.56 2.71
C PRO A 28 -11.22 -5.61 3.90
N GLY A 29 -10.88 -4.34 3.64
CA GLY A 29 -10.65 -3.35 4.69
C GLY A 29 -9.36 -3.49 5.47
N GLY A 30 -8.52 -4.50 5.18
CA GLY A 30 -7.26 -4.71 5.87
C GLY A 30 -7.38 -5.16 7.33
N VAL A 31 -8.53 -5.67 7.78
CA VAL A 31 -8.76 -6.05 9.19
C VAL A 31 -8.83 -7.57 9.33
N LEU A 32 -8.04 -8.09 10.27
CA LEU A 32 -8.00 -9.50 10.65
C LEU A 32 -8.53 -9.65 12.08
N ASN A 33 -9.47 -10.57 12.28
CA ASN A 33 -9.90 -10.98 13.63
C ASN A 33 -9.03 -12.12 14.16
N VAL A 34 -9.20 -12.47 15.43
CA VAL A 34 -8.41 -13.54 16.12
C VAL A 34 -8.58 -14.89 15.45
N ALA A 35 -9.79 -15.26 15.02
CA ALA A 35 -10.01 -16.54 14.33
C ALA A 35 -9.24 -16.63 13.01
N GLN A 36 -9.15 -15.53 12.28
CA GLN A 36 -8.34 -15.42 11.06
C GLN A 36 -6.83 -15.51 11.38
N CYS A 37 -6.37 -14.91 12.48
CA CYS A 37 -4.97 -15.06 12.92
C CYS A 37 -4.64 -16.52 13.24
N VAL A 38 -5.54 -17.24 13.91
CA VAL A 38 -5.39 -18.69 14.18
C VAL A 38 -5.34 -19.48 12.87
N ALA A 39 -6.22 -19.18 11.91
CA ALA A 39 -6.21 -19.85 10.60
C ALA A 39 -4.90 -19.56 9.82
N ILE A 40 -4.36 -18.36 9.89
CA ILE A 40 -3.06 -18.00 9.28
C ILE A 40 -1.91 -18.73 9.97
N GLU A 41 -1.92 -18.81 11.29
CA GLU A 41 -0.92 -19.56 12.07
C GLU A 41 -0.89 -21.04 11.66
N GLN A 42 -2.07 -21.66 11.53
CA GLN A 42 -2.23 -23.05 11.06
C GLN A 42 -1.79 -23.20 9.60
N LEU A 43 -2.11 -22.23 8.73
CA LEU A 43 -1.69 -22.21 7.34
C LEU A 43 -0.15 -22.21 7.23
N LEU A 44 0.54 -21.39 8.02
CA LEU A 44 2.01 -21.38 8.06
C LEU A 44 2.57 -22.71 8.55
N ALA A 45 1.95 -23.32 9.58
CA ALA A 45 2.34 -24.63 10.08
C ALA A 45 2.19 -25.73 9.01
N THR A 46 1.06 -25.74 8.30
CA THR A 46 0.73 -26.77 7.30
C THR A 46 1.59 -26.64 6.04
N THR A 47 1.86 -25.40 5.62
CA THR A 47 2.66 -25.16 4.41
C THR A 47 4.17 -25.19 4.66
N GLY A 48 4.62 -25.13 5.91
CA GLY A 48 6.03 -25.06 6.28
C GLY A 48 6.70 -23.74 5.93
N LEU A 49 5.91 -22.68 5.68
CA LEU A 49 6.45 -21.36 5.38
C LEU A 49 6.91 -20.66 6.66
N ASP A 50 8.05 -19.97 6.57
CA ASP A 50 8.62 -19.24 7.70
C ASP A 50 7.81 -18.00 8.07
N TYR A 51 7.17 -17.35 7.09
CA TYR A 51 6.43 -16.10 7.27
C TYR A 51 5.31 -15.90 6.25
N ILE A 52 4.36 -15.06 6.59
CA ILE A 52 3.42 -14.40 5.67
C ILE A 52 3.81 -12.93 5.53
N GLN A 53 3.44 -12.29 4.42
CA GLN A 53 3.84 -10.92 4.15
C GLN A 53 2.63 -10.02 3.87
N VAL A 54 2.58 -8.87 4.54
CA VAL A 54 1.64 -7.78 4.25
C VAL A 54 2.04 -7.11 2.92
N THR A 55 1.06 -6.85 2.08
CA THR A 55 1.27 -6.20 0.78
C THR A 55 1.01 -4.68 0.86
N ASN A 56 1.46 -3.94 -0.16
CA ASN A 56 1.14 -2.51 -0.32
C ASN A 56 -0.34 -2.20 -0.61
N ARG A 57 -1.22 -3.18 -0.46
CA ARG A 57 -2.68 -3.05 -0.54
C ARG A 57 -3.37 -3.56 0.72
N ALA A 58 -2.64 -3.62 1.84
CA ALA A 58 -3.15 -4.16 3.10
C ALA A 58 -3.78 -5.56 2.95
N ASN A 59 -3.27 -6.38 2.03
CA ASN A 59 -3.60 -7.79 1.86
C ASN A 59 -2.44 -8.65 2.35
N LEU A 60 -2.60 -9.97 2.37
CA LEU A 60 -1.55 -10.92 2.71
C LEU A 60 -1.08 -11.69 1.47
N GLN A 61 0.19 -12.06 1.46
CA GLN A 61 0.73 -12.97 0.44
C GLN A 61 1.60 -14.05 1.07
N LEU A 62 1.49 -15.26 0.50
CA LEU A 62 2.36 -16.40 0.76
C LEU A 62 3.25 -16.62 -0.46
N ARG A 63 4.52 -16.87 -0.23
CA ARG A 63 5.51 -17.10 -1.27
C ARG A 63 6.23 -18.41 -1.02
N ALA A 64 6.94 -18.89 -2.04
CA ALA A 64 7.73 -20.12 -1.96
C ALA A 64 6.87 -21.37 -1.63
N LEU A 65 5.58 -21.35 -1.96
CA LEU A 65 4.77 -22.56 -1.86
C LEU A 65 5.25 -23.60 -2.87
N THR A 66 5.38 -24.83 -2.44
CA THR A 66 5.84 -25.96 -3.28
C THR A 66 4.71 -26.60 -4.09
N LYS A 67 3.47 -26.39 -3.68
CA LYS A 67 2.23 -26.85 -4.33
C LYS A 67 1.09 -25.90 -4.06
N ASP A 68 0.00 -26.06 -4.78
CA ASP A 68 -1.25 -25.36 -4.52
C ASP A 68 -1.76 -25.64 -3.12
N LEU A 69 -2.54 -24.69 -2.56
CA LEU A 69 -3.25 -24.93 -1.30
C LEU A 69 -4.26 -26.08 -1.52
N ASP A 70 -4.20 -27.07 -0.68
CA ASP A 70 -5.11 -28.20 -0.77
C ASP A 70 -6.53 -27.83 -0.34
N ARG A 71 -7.47 -28.76 -0.58
CA ARG A 71 -8.90 -28.50 -0.37
C ARG A 71 -9.23 -28.19 1.08
N ASP A 72 -8.59 -28.86 2.04
CA ASP A 72 -8.90 -28.70 3.46
C ASP A 72 -8.44 -27.31 3.95
N VAL A 73 -7.25 -26.88 3.49
CA VAL A 73 -6.74 -25.52 3.75
C VAL A 73 -7.65 -24.46 3.13
N LEU A 74 -8.07 -24.64 1.87
CA LEU A 74 -8.97 -23.70 1.22
C LEU A 74 -10.33 -23.62 1.91
N THR A 75 -10.86 -24.76 2.38
CA THR A 75 -12.09 -24.79 3.16
C THR A 75 -11.95 -23.99 4.46
N ALA A 76 -10.88 -24.23 5.23
CA ALA A 76 -10.62 -23.50 6.46
C ALA A 76 -10.47 -21.98 6.23
N LEU A 77 -9.81 -21.57 5.15
CA LEU A 77 -9.68 -20.16 4.77
C LEU A 77 -11.03 -19.55 4.37
N THR A 78 -11.89 -20.32 3.72
CA THR A 78 -13.24 -19.89 3.32
C THR A 78 -14.15 -19.74 4.53
N ASP A 79 -14.14 -20.72 5.44
CA ASP A 79 -14.96 -20.73 6.66
C ASP A 79 -14.68 -19.52 7.58
N CYS A 80 -13.44 -19.02 7.58
CA CYS A 80 -13.07 -17.83 8.34
C CYS A 80 -13.07 -16.53 7.52
N GLY A 81 -13.51 -16.56 6.23
CA GLY A 81 -13.62 -15.38 5.36
C GLY A 81 -12.30 -14.88 4.76
N LEU A 82 -11.18 -15.63 4.90
CA LEU A 82 -9.91 -15.30 4.25
C LEU A 82 -9.91 -15.62 2.74
N ALA A 83 -10.76 -16.55 2.31
CA ALA A 83 -11.07 -16.80 0.90
C ALA A 83 -12.57 -16.61 0.65
N ALA A 84 -12.98 -16.29 -0.57
CA ALA A 84 -14.39 -16.19 -0.92
C ALA A 84 -15.01 -17.57 -1.16
N ASN A 85 -16.29 -17.74 -0.84
CA ASN A 85 -17.07 -18.95 -1.20
C ASN A 85 -17.13 -19.12 -2.71
N ASP A 86 -17.39 -18.05 -3.43
CA ASP A 86 -17.35 -18.03 -4.88
C ASP A 86 -15.94 -17.68 -5.37
N ARG A 87 -15.27 -18.64 -6.01
CA ARG A 87 -13.93 -18.50 -6.57
C ARG A 87 -13.83 -17.39 -7.61
N ALA A 88 -14.92 -17.10 -8.32
CA ALA A 88 -14.92 -16.08 -9.36
C ALA A 88 -14.63 -14.68 -8.81
N VAL A 89 -15.11 -14.40 -7.59
CA VAL A 89 -14.98 -13.08 -6.97
C VAL A 89 -13.82 -12.96 -5.96
N ASP A 90 -13.13 -14.04 -5.61
CA ASP A 90 -12.05 -13.99 -4.61
C ASP A 90 -10.99 -12.95 -4.96
N GLY A 91 -10.55 -12.94 -6.22
CA GLY A 91 -9.50 -12.05 -6.71
C GLY A 91 -9.87 -10.56 -6.72
N ILE A 92 -11.16 -10.19 -6.75
CA ILE A 92 -11.62 -8.80 -6.86
C ILE A 92 -11.96 -8.15 -5.51
N ARG A 93 -11.88 -8.87 -4.40
CA ARG A 93 -12.14 -8.34 -3.04
C ARG A 93 -11.03 -7.40 -2.54
N ASN A 94 -10.40 -6.61 -3.43
CA ASN A 94 -9.39 -5.62 -3.06
C ASN A 94 -10.05 -4.33 -2.57
N ILE A 95 -10.35 -4.29 -1.29
CA ILE A 95 -10.95 -3.15 -0.60
C ILE A 95 -9.91 -2.60 0.38
N MET A 96 -9.53 -1.35 0.22
CA MET A 96 -8.57 -0.67 1.08
C MET A 96 -9.29 0.41 1.89
N LEU A 97 -9.09 0.40 3.20
CA LEU A 97 -9.53 1.49 4.09
C LEU A 97 -8.31 2.24 4.62
N SER A 98 -8.55 3.49 5.06
CA SER A 98 -7.66 4.10 6.05
C SER A 98 -7.47 3.10 7.20
N PRO A 99 -6.23 2.76 7.58
CA PRO A 99 -6.01 1.77 8.64
C PRO A 99 -6.48 2.26 10.02
N THR A 100 -6.73 3.56 10.16
CA THR A 100 -7.29 4.19 11.37
C THR A 100 -8.79 4.45 11.27
N ALA A 101 -9.48 3.90 10.26
CA ALA A 101 -10.93 4.06 10.10
C ALA A 101 -11.71 3.69 11.38
N GLY A 102 -12.58 4.59 11.82
CA GLY A 102 -13.42 4.47 13.02
C GLY A 102 -12.69 4.70 14.35
N ILE A 103 -11.39 5.08 14.33
CA ILE A 103 -10.60 5.34 15.54
C ILE A 103 -9.78 6.64 15.46
N ASP A 104 -9.70 7.27 14.31
CA ASP A 104 -8.93 8.50 14.08
C ASP A 104 -9.65 9.71 14.68
N LEU A 105 -8.91 10.56 15.39
CA LEU A 105 -9.45 11.81 15.99
C LEU A 105 -9.90 12.83 14.93
N GLN A 106 -9.36 12.76 13.73
CA GLN A 106 -9.62 13.71 12.64
C GLN A 106 -10.54 13.12 11.55
N GLU A 107 -10.99 11.88 11.70
CA GLU A 107 -11.85 11.24 10.71
C GLU A 107 -13.18 12.00 10.56
N LEU A 108 -13.54 12.31 9.33
CA LEU A 108 -14.77 13.02 9.00
C LEU A 108 -15.96 12.07 8.90
N ILE A 109 -15.75 10.89 8.27
CA ILE A 109 -16.78 9.86 8.10
C ILE A 109 -16.17 8.49 8.38
N ASP A 110 -16.79 7.70 9.26
CA ASP A 110 -16.43 6.29 9.45
C ASP A 110 -16.84 5.46 8.23
N VAL A 111 -15.85 5.04 7.47
CA VAL A 111 -16.03 4.33 6.20
C VAL A 111 -16.21 2.82 6.31
N ARG A 112 -16.17 2.25 7.53
CA ARG A 112 -16.18 0.79 7.73
C ARG A 112 -17.46 0.14 7.24
N SER A 113 -18.63 0.75 7.52
CA SER A 113 -19.93 0.25 7.08
C SER A 113 -20.09 0.29 5.55
N LEU A 114 -19.59 1.37 4.91
CA LEU A 114 -19.63 1.50 3.46
C LEU A 114 -18.73 0.46 2.78
N ALA A 115 -17.55 0.20 3.32
CA ALA A 115 -16.64 -0.81 2.82
C ALA A 115 -17.20 -2.23 2.98
N ALA A 116 -17.88 -2.52 4.10
CA ALA A 116 -18.58 -3.78 4.31
C ALA A 116 -19.70 -3.97 3.28
N ALA A 117 -20.55 -2.97 3.08
CA ALA A 117 -21.62 -3.02 2.07
C ALA A 117 -21.06 -3.22 0.65
N TRP A 118 -19.91 -2.62 0.33
CA TRP A 118 -19.23 -2.84 -0.93
C TRP A 118 -18.67 -4.27 -1.06
N HIS A 119 -18.13 -4.84 0.02
CA HIS A 119 -17.68 -6.22 0.05
C HIS A 119 -18.85 -7.19 -0.23
N ASP A 120 -19.97 -7.00 0.46
CA ASP A 120 -21.17 -7.82 0.26
C ASP A 120 -21.69 -7.69 -1.18
N TYR A 121 -21.71 -6.46 -1.71
CA TYR A 121 -22.10 -6.23 -3.11
C TYR A 121 -21.25 -7.02 -4.10
N LEU A 122 -19.91 -7.10 -3.89
CA LEU A 122 -19.01 -7.87 -4.76
C LEU A 122 -19.22 -9.37 -4.62
N THR A 123 -19.38 -9.87 -3.39
CA THR A 123 -19.45 -11.32 -3.11
C THR A 123 -20.77 -11.92 -3.55
N ASP A 124 -21.84 -11.14 -3.60
CA ASP A 124 -23.17 -11.57 -4.05
C ASP A 124 -23.32 -11.60 -5.58
N ARG A 125 -22.27 -11.24 -6.34
CA ARG A 125 -22.37 -11.06 -7.80
C ARG A 125 -21.24 -11.76 -8.56
N SER A 126 -21.45 -13.04 -8.85
CA SER A 126 -20.49 -13.88 -9.58
C SER A 126 -20.10 -13.31 -10.95
N GLU A 127 -21.03 -12.58 -11.60
CA GLU A 127 -20.77 -11.95 -12.89
C GLU A 127 -19.68 -10.88 -12.85
N LEU A 128 -19.39 -10.30 -11.67
CA LEU A 128 -18.29 -9.36 -11.48
C LEU A 128 -16.91 -10.05 -11.44
N GLY A 129 -16.85 -11.36 -11.33
CA GLY A 129 -15.61 -12.12 -11.41
C GLY A 129 -14.84 -11.96 -12.74
N ILE A 130 -15.52 -11.44 -13.78
CA ILE A 130 -14.86 -11.04 -15.02
C ILE A 130 -13.93 -9.83 -14.84
N LEU A 131 -14.10 -9.01 -13.81
CA LEU A 131 -13.24 -7.85 -13.55
C LEU A 131 -11.79 -8.30 -13.35
N SER A 132 -10.86 -7.37 -13.57
CA SER A 132 -9.44 -7.65 -13.31
C SER A 132 -9.20 -7.94 -11.83
N THR A 133 -8.46 -8.99 -11.51
CA THR A 133 -7.99 -9.27 -10.13
C THR A 133 -7.10 -8.17 -9.53
N LYS A 134 -6.81 -7.13 -10.31
CA LYS A 134 -6.17 -5.89 -9.85
C LYS A 134 -7.17 -4.76 -9.57
N PHE A 135 -8.45 -4.95 -9.89
CA PHE A 135 -9.49 -3.97 -9.56
C PHE A 135 -9.52 -3.75 -8.05
N SER A 136 -9.57 -2.50 -7.65
CA SER A 136 -9.49 -2.13 -6.22
C SER A 136 -10.21 -0.83 -5.95
N VAL A 137 -10.86 -0.79 -4.78
CA VAL A 137 -11.57 0.39 -4.28
C VAL A 137 -10.98 0.80 -2.94
N GLY A 138 -10.68 2.09 -2.78
CA GLY A 138 -10.22 2.71 -1.56
C GLY A 138 -11.31 3.55 -0.91
N PHE A 139 -11.41 3.49 0.41
CA PHE A 139 -12.30 4.31 1.22
C PHE A 139 -11.48 5.07 2.26
N ASP A 140 -11.43 6.38 2.11
CA ASP A 140 -10.69 7.31 2.97
C ASP A 140 -11.65 8.18 3.75
N GLY A 141 -11.67 8.03 5.05
CA GLY A 141 -12.55 8.78 5.95
C GLY A 141 -12.13 10.23 6.20
N GLY A 142 -11.06 10.72 5.57
CA GLY A 142 -10.53 12.09 5.73
C GLY A 142 -9.81 12.30 7.06
N GLY A 143 -9.30 11.22 7.68
CA GLY A 143 -8.51 11.27 8.91
C GLY A 143 -7.04 11.60 8.70
N SER A 144 -6.24 11.51 9.77
CA SER A 144 -4.80 11.80 9.76
C SER A 144 -3.98 10.79 8.95
N VAL A 145 -4.45 9.53 8.85
CA VAL A 145 -3.79 8.45 8.11
C VAL A 145 -4.58 8.15 6.84
N GLY A 146 -4.40 8.97 5.80
CA GLY A 146 -5.13 8.88 4.54
C GLY A 146 -4.53 7.86 3.57
N ILE A 147 -5.35 7.40 2.63
CA ILE A 147 -4.97 6.43 1.57
C ILE A 147 -5.28 6.93 0.16
N VAL A 148 -5.71 8.18 -0.01
CA VAL A 148 -6.12 8.74 -1.31
C VAL A 148 -5.00 8.71 -2.36
N ASP A 149 -3.74 8.78 -1.93
CA ASP A 149 -2.55 8.67 -2.78
C ASP A 149 -2.16 7.22 -3.13
N ARG A 150 -2.84 6.24 -2.53
CA ARG A 150 -2.57 4.82 -2.81
C ARG A 150 -3.19 4.39 -4.15
N PRO A 151 -2.51 3.51 -4.91
CA PRO A 151 -2.91 3.19 -6.28
C PRO A 151 -4.14 2.27 -6.33
N ASN A 152 -5.32 2.78 -5.97
CA ASN A 152 -6.60 2.13 -6.19
C ASN A 152 -7.20 2.56 -7.53
N ASP A 153 -8.02 1.71 -8.17
CA ASP A 153 -8.70 2.08 -9.41
C ASP A 153 -9.77 3.15 -9.15
N ILE A 154 -10.43 3.07 -7.98
CA ILE A 154 -11.41 4.04 -7.48
C ILE A 154 -11.03 4.38 -6.04
N THR A 155 -11.12 5.65 -5.64
CA THR A 155 -11.03 6.06 -4.23
C THR A 155 -12.14 7.04 -3.91
N LEU A 156 -12.81 6.83 -2.78
CA LEU A 156 -13.75 7.74 -2.17
C LEU A 156 -13.06 8.42 -0.98
N LEU A 157 -12.86 9.73 -1.05
CA LEU A 157 -12.28 10.54 0.02
C LEU A 157 -13.36 11.39 0.68
N ALA A 158 -13.58 11.25 1.96
CA ALA A 158 -14.44 12.14 2.72
C ALA A 158 -13.87 13.56 2.72
N VAL A 159 -14.65 14.54 2.32
CA VAL A 159 -14.25 15.95 2.25
C VAL A 159 -14.96 16.83 3.29
N ASN A 160 -16.01 16.31 3.88
CA ASN A 160 -16.71 16.84 5.05
C ASN A 160 -17.47 15.68 5.74
N ASP A 161 -18.30 15.98 6.73
CA ASP A 161 -19.07 15.00 7.52
C ASP A 161 -20.24 14.32 6.78
N ARG A 162 -20.43 14.60 5.49
CA ARG A 162 -21.58 14.14 4.69
C ARG A 162 -21.23 13.68 3.28
N GLU A 163 -20.11 14.11 2.73
CA GLU A 163 -19.82 13.93 1.31
C GLU A 163 -18.42 13.36 1.09
N PHE A 164 -18.35 12.55 0.04
CA PHE A 164 -17.11 12.04 -0.53
C PHE A 164 -16.80 12.68 -1.88
N GLU A 165 -15.55 12.92 -2.17
CA GLU A 165 -15.04 13.21 -3.50
C GLU A 165 -14.58 11.92 -4.18
N LEU A 166 -14.95 11.74 -5.44
CA LEU A 166 -14.60 10.55 -6.23
C LEU A 166 -13.26 10.77 -6.95
N TYR A 167 -12.34 9.82 -6.77
CA TYR A 167 -11.05 9.75 -7.45
C TYR A 167 -10.98 8.51 -8.34
N LEU A 168 -10.38 8.65 -9.54
CA LEU A 168 -10.12 7.56 -10.47
C LEU A 168 -8.65 7.49 -10.87
N SER A 169 -8.10 6.27 -10.99
CA SER A 169 -6.76 6.04 -11.54
C SER A 169 -6.80 5.97 -13.07
N ILE A 170 -6.79 7.12 -13.73
CA ILE A 170 -6.88 7.27 -15.20
C ILE A 170 -5.55 7.67 -15.86
N GLY A 171 -4.52 7.99 -15.08
CA GLY A 171 -3.19 8.35 -15.58
C GLY A 171 -2.29 7.16 -15.89
N ASN A 172 -1.02 7.45 -16.10
CA ASN A 172 0.01 6.44 -16.32
C ASN A 172 0.10 5.44 -15.16
N ARG A 173 0.70 4.27 -15.44
CA ARG A 173 0.91 3.26 -14.40
C ARG A 173 1.72 3.83 -13.24
N GLY A 174 1.16 3.78 -12.03
CA GLY A 174 1.78 4.28 -10.81
C GLY A 174 1.50 5.75 -10.50
N SER A 175 0.72 6.45 -11.36
CA SER A 175 0.21 7.78 -11.01
C SER A 175 -0.81 7.68 -9.88
N ALA A 176 -0.84 8.70 -9.01
CA ALA A 176 -1.89 8.83 -8.00
C ALA A 176 -3.27 8.93 -8.68
N PRO A 177 -4.34 8.47 -8.02
CA PRO A 177 -5.70 8.74 -8.47
C PRO A 177 -5.95 10.24 -8.55
N ILE A 178 -6.77 10.67 -9.51
CA ILE A 178 -7.15 12.07 -9.68
C ILE A 178 -8.63 12.29 -9.39
N PRO A 179 -9.02 13.45 -8.84
CA PRO A 179 -10.41 13.80 -8.62
C PRO A 179 -11.13 14.03 -9.95
N VAL A 180 -12.39 13.60 -10.04
CA VAL A 180 -13.20 13.67 -11.26
C VAL A 180 -14.40 14.60 -11.14
N ASP A 181 -14.35 15.60 -10.27
CA ASP A 181 -15.38 16.63 -10.05
C ASP A 181 -16.77 16.04 -9.67
N VAL A 182 -16.77 14.96 -8.94
CA VAL A 182 -18.00 14.29 -8.45
C VAL A 182 -17.98 14.20 -6.95
N ARG A 183 -19.01 14.75 -6.30
CA ARG A 183 -19.28 14.62 -4.88
C ARG A 183 -20.49 13.74 -4.66
N LEU A 184 -20.40 12.87 -3.68
CA LEU A 184 -21.38 11.84 -3.36
C LEU A 184 -21.75 11.92 -1.89
N GLY A 185 -23.04 11.91 -1.58
CA GLY A 185 -23.51 11.59 -0.25
C GLY A 185 -23.21 10.13 0.11
N VAL A 186 -23.22 9.79 1.39
CA VAL A 186 -22.93 8.42 1.87
C VAL A 186 -23.81 7.37 1.18
N ASP A 187 -25.09 7.67 0.99
CA ASP A 187 -26.10 6.81 0.35
C ASP A 187 -25.93 6.69 -1.17
N GLU A 188 -25.21 7.62 -1.80
CA GLU A 188 -24.91 7.62 -3.24
C GLU A 188 -23.64 6.82 -3.59
N CYS A 189 -22.77 6.54 -2.60
CA CYS A 189 -21.48 5.90 -2.82
C CYS A 189 -21.63 4.46 -3.37
N LEU A 190 -22.42 3.62 -2.73
CA LEU A 190 -22.60 2.23 -3.17
C LEU A 190 -23.27 2.13 -4.55
N PRO A 191 -24.35 2.86 -4.87
CA PRO A 191 -24.90 2.94 -6.23
C PRO A 191 -23.87 3.38 -7.29
N MET A 192 -23.03 4.38 -6.99
CA MET A 192 -21.99 4.85 -7.90
C MET A 192 -20.94 3.77 -8.16
N LEU A 193 -20.43 3.11 -7.11
CA LEU A 193 -19.47 2.00 -7.25
C LEU A 193 -20.06 0.84 -8.07
N ALA A 194 -21.33 0.53 -7.85
CA ALA A 194 -22.05 -0.48 -8.60
C ALA A 194 -22.13 -0.11 -10.10
N ALA A 195 -22.54 1.11 -10.42
CA ALA A 195 -22.66 1.60 -11.80
C ALA A 195 -21.29 1.62 -12.52
N ILE A 196 -20.22 2.09 -11.86
CA ILE A 196 -18.86 2.05 -12.40
C ILE A 196 -18.43 0.59 -12.68
N SER A 197 -18.70 -0.33 -11.76
CA SER A 197 -18.30 -1.74 -11.92
C SER A 197 -19.06 -2.44 -13.05
N GLN A 198 -20.36 -2.17 -13.22
CA GLN A 198 -21.13 -2.70 -14.35
C GLN A 198 -20.67 -2.10 -15.69
N THR A 199 -20.38 -0.79 -15.72
CA THR A 199 -19.81 -0.13 -16.90
C THR A 199 -18.43 -0.72 -17.24
N TYR A 200 -17.60 -0.99 -16.24
CA TYR A 200 -16.31 -1.64 -16.42
C TYR A 200 -16.46 -3.07 -16.94
N ARG A 201 -17.40 -3.86 -16.40
CA ARG A 201 -17.73 -5.20 -16.89
C ARG A 201 -18.11 -5.17 -18.37
N TYR A 202 -19.00 -4.28 -18.77
CA TYR A 202 -19.39 -4.07 -20.16
C TYR A 202 -18.18 -3.72 -21.04
N GLY A 203 -17.29 -2.83 -20.58
CA GLY A 203 -16.06 -2.49 -21.28
C GLY A 203 -15.10 -3.66 -21.46
N ILE A 204 -14.99 -4.56 -20.48
CA ILE A 204 -14.20 -5.78 -20.59
C ILE A 204 -14.79 -6.73 -21.65
N GLU A 205 -16.10 -6.91 -21.68
CA GLU A 205 -16.77 -7.76 -22.68
C GLU A 205 -16.55 -7.22 -24.10
N LEU A 206 -16.53 -5.91 -24.27
CA LEU A 206 -16.29 -5.26 -25.55
C LEU A 206 -14.80 -5.36 -25.98
N LEU A 207 -13.87 -4.94 -25.12
CA LEU A 207 -12.45 -4.82 -25.42
C LEU A 207 -11.71 -6.16 -25.29
N GLY A 208 -12.17 -7.05 -24.42
CA GLY A 208 -11.51 -8.33 -24.12
C GLY A 208 -11.43 -9.28 -25.30
N ARG A 209 -12.28 -9.10 -26.32
CA ARG A 209 -12.27 -9.93 -27.55
C ARG A 209 -11.00 -9.75 -28.39
N THR A 210 -10.33 -8.60 -28.27
CA THR A 210 -9.13 -8.24 -29.06
C THR A 210 -7.89 -7.99 -28.20
N ALA A 211 -8.06 -7.88 -26.88
CA ALA A 211 -6.97 -7.54 -25.96
C ALA A 211 -6.03 -8.74 -25.71
N ARG A 212 -4.72 -8.46 -25.67
CA ARG A 212 -3.70 -9.46 -25.30
C ARG A 212 -3.69 -9.78 -23.79
N ARG A 213 -4.29 -8.95 -22.96
CA ARG A 213 -4.46 -9.09 -21.51
C ARG A 213 -5.86 -8.63 -21.11
N LYS A 214 -6.34 -9.04 -19.93
CA LYS A 214 -7.60 -8.53 -19.38
C LYS A 214 -7.50 -7.01 -19.22
N PRO A 215 -8.41 -6.20 -19.82
CA PRO A 215 -8.41 -4.74 -19.68
C PRO A 215 -8.55 -4.32 -18.20
N ARG A 216 -7.91 -3.22 -17.84
CA ARG A 216 -8.07 -2.54 -16.55
C ARG A 216 -9.16 -1.48 -16.68
N LEU A 217 -9.69 -0.98 -15.55
CA LEU A 217 -10.66 0.11 -15.55
C LEU A 217 -10.15 1.33 -16.37
N ARG A 218 -8.90 1.73 -16.18
CA ARG A 218 -8.28 2.81 -16.94
C ARG A 218 -8.24 2.56 -18.46
N ASP A 219 -8.03 1.31 -18.91
CA ASP A 219 -8.00 0.97 -20.34
C ASP A 219 -9.41 1.15 -20.96
N VAL A 220 -10.45 0.88 -20.18
CA VAL A 220 -11.86 1.09 -20.58
C VAL A 220 -12.19 2.58 -20.61
N ILE A 221 -11.75 3.34 -19.61
CA ILE A 221 -11.93 4.80 -19.57
C ILE A 221 -11.17 5.46 -20.72
N GLU A 222 -9.94 5.02 -21.02
CA GLU A 222 -9.15 5.51 -22.13
C GLU A 222 -9.84 5.26 -23.48
N HIS A 223 -10.46 4.09 -23.64
CA HIS A 223 -11.17 3.73 -24.87
C HIS A 223 -12.37 4.63 -25.18
N TRP A 224 -13.18 4.98 -24.19
CA TRP A 224 -14.37 5.83 -24.37
C TRP A 224 -14.14 7.31 -24.09
N GLY A 225 -12.98 7.66 -23.55
CA GLY A 225 -12.75 8.94 -22.89
C GLY A 225 -13.52 9.06 -21.58
N LEU A 226 -13.08 9.96 -20.71
CA LEU A 226 -13.72 10.13 -19.38
C LEU A 226 -15.19 10.56 -19.52
N THR A 227 -15.51 11.43 -20.46
CA THR A 227 -16.89 11.88 -20.74
C THR A 227 -17.77 10.73 -21.21
N GLY A 228 -17.31 9.95 -22.21
CA GLY A 228 -18.10 8.80 -22.72
C GLY A 228 -18.30 7.72 -21.66
N PHE A 229 -17.28 7.44 -20.86
CA PHE A 229 -17.40 6.53 -19.69
C PHE A 229 -18.43 7.06 -18.70
N SER A 230 -18.39 8.35 -18.35
CA SER A 230 -19.34 9.00 -17.45
C SER A 230 -20.79 8.91 -17.94
N GLU A 231 -21.02 9.03 -19.24
CA GLU A 231 -22.37 8.90 -19.82
C GLU A 231 -22.94 7.49 -19.66
N ILE A 232 -22.09 6.46 -19.79
CA ILE A 232 -22.53 5.07 -19.59
C ILE A 232 -22.83 4.83 -18.10
N VAL A 233 -21.94 5.27 -17.18
CA VAL A 233 -22.18 5.20 -15.73
C VAL A 233 -23.49 5.88 -15.35
N ARG A 234 -23.78 7.05 -15.93
CA ARG A 234 -25.04 7.78 -15.68
C ARG A 234 -26.28 7.01 -16.12
N ARG A 235 -26.21 6.26 -17.21
CA ARG A 235 -27.30 5.40 -17.66
C ARG A 235 -27.56 4.26 -16.68
N GLU A 236 -26.51 3.66 -16.15
CA GLU A 236 -26.60 2.63 -15.09
C GLU A 236 -27.24 3.20 -13.81
N LEU A 237 -27.05 4.49 -13.51
CA LEU A 237 -27.69 5.22 -12.40
C LEU A 237 -29.12 5.71 -12.71
N ALA A 238 -29.82 5.09 -13.64
CA ALA A 238 -31.18 5.46 -14.05
C ALA A 238 -31.34 6.92 -14.54
N GLY A 239 -30.30 7.44 -15.18
CA GLY A 239 -30.36 8.75 -15.85
C GLY A 239 -30.15 9.96 -14.94
N SER A 240 -29.59 9.80 -13.74
CA SER A 240 -29.23 10.93 -12.88
C SER A 240 -28.33 11.92 -13.64
N SER A 241 -28.84 13.12 -13.94
CA SER A 241 -28.11 14.15 -14.67
C SER A 241 -27.00 14.83 -13.84
N ARG A 242 -26.94 14.55 -12.53
CA ARG A 242 -26.06 15.20 -11.57
C ARG A 242 -24.58 14.80 -11.74
N PHE A 243 -24.30 13.60 -12.23
CA PHE A 243 -22.95 13.05 -12.24
C PHE A 243 -22.32 13.06 -13.63
N ILE A 244 -21.41 13.98 -13.86
CA ILE A 244 -20.57 14.05 -15.08
C ILE A 244 -19.12 14.11 -14.62
N PHE A 245 -18.32 13.13 -15.00
CA PHE A 245 -16.90 13.07 -14.62
C PHE A 245 -16.09 14.07 -15.45
N LYS A 246 -15.30 14.89 -14.78
CA LYS A 246 -14.40 15.84 -15.39
C LYS A 246 -13.02 15.72 -14.76
N ASN A 247 -11.98 15.84 -15.56
CA ASN A 247 -10.62 15.93 -15.05
C ASN A 247 -10.35 17.36 -14.57
N LEU A 248 -10.26 17.56 -13.26
CA LEU A 248 -9.98 18.88 -12.69
C LEU A 248 -8.57 19.40 -12.99
N ASP A 249 -7.60 18.52 -13.25
CA ASP A 249 -6.23 18.93 -13.55
C ASP A 249 -6.10 19.52 -14.97
N GLU A 250 -6.88 19.06 -15.94
CA GLU A 250 -6.92 19.67 -17.29
C GLU A 250 -7.54 21.07 -17.28
N GLN A 251 -8.45 21.36 -16.37
CA GLN A 251 -9.07 22.68 -16.22
C GLN A 251 -8.16 23.69 -15.49
N ARG A 252 -7.23 23.24 -14.67
CA ARG A 252 -6.30 24.11 -13.91
C ARG A 252 -5.19 24.71 -14.77
N GLY A 253 -4.93 24.18 -15.97
CA GLY A 253 -4.03 24.78 -16.95
C GLY A 253 -4.56 26.07 -17.61
N ALA A 254 -5.83 26.43 -17.39
CA ALA A 254 -6.51 27.55 -18.05
C ALA A 254 -6.91 28.73 -17.14
N GLY A 255 -6.63 28.67 -15.82
CA GLY A 255 -7.00 29.79 -14.93
C GLY A 255 -6.56 29.60 -13.47
N SER A 256 -5.65 30.46 -13.04
CA SER A 256 -5.23 30.60 -11.65
C SER A 256 -6.36 31.17 -10.78
N GLY A 257 -6.81 30.50 -9.73
CA GLY A 257 -7.75 31.05 -8.75
C GLY A 257 -8.01 30.17 -7.54
N GLU A 258 -7.57 30.63 -6.44
CA GLU A 258 -7.87 30.47 -4.99
C GLU A 258 -8.53 29.20 -4.38
N ARG A 259 -9.20 28.32 -5.11
CA ARG A 259 -9.74 27.06 -4.57
C ARG A 259 -8.71 25.93 -4.44
N GLY A 260 -7.48 26.15 -4.89
CA GLY A 260 -6.37 25.19 -4.82
C GLY A 260 -5.66 25.09 -3.47
N THR A 261 -5.93 26.00 -2.53
CA THR A 261 -5.24 26.06 -1.23
C THR A 261 -5.88 25.19 -0.14
N GLU A 262 -7.18 24.99 -0.18
CA GLU A 262 -7.85 24.10 0.81
C GLU A 262 -7.59 22.62 0.52
N LEU A 263 -7.58 22.20 -0.73
CA LEU A 263 -7.24 20.81 -1.13
C LEU A 263 -5.76 20.47 -0.92
N LYS A 264 -4.85 21.47 -0.98
CA LYS A 264 -3.42 21.24 -0.72
C LYS A 264 -3.11 20.88 0.72
N ASN A 265 -3.94 21.28 1.66
CA ASN A 265 -3.73 20.99 3.09
C ASN A 265 -4.25 19.61 3.52
N HIS A 266 -5.25 19.03 2.83
CA HIS A 266 -5.72 17.66 3.08
C HIS A 266 -5.02 16.59 2.24
N THR A 267 -4.39 16.95 1.13
CA THR A 267 -4.01 15.99 0.07
C THR A 267 -2.60 15.47 0.13
N LEU A 268 -1.74 15.90 1.04
CA LEU A 268 -0.33 15.54 0.97
C LEU A 268 0.33 15.29 2.32
N ASN A 269 -0.34 14.62 3.24
CA ASN A 269 0.40 13.99 4.32
C ASN A 269 1.03 12.70 3.77
N ARG A 270 2.15 12.86 3.05
CA ARG A 270 2.93 11.78 2.45
C ARG A 270 3.79 11.04 3.47
N ASP A 271 3.53 11.22 4.75
CA ASP A 271 4.32 10.63 5.80
C ASP A 271 3.91 9.17 5.99
N ASN A 272 4.68 8.30 5.34
CA ASN A 272 4.48 6.85 5.30
C ASN A 272 4.53 6.16 6.68
N ASN A 273 4.80 6.88 7.75
CA ASN A 273 5.02 6.33 9.09
C ASN A 273 4.17 6.98 10.20
N ASP A 274 3.26 7.91 9.87
CA ASP A 274 2.42 8.63 10.85
C ASP A 274 1.50 7.69 11.66
N HIS A 275 1.27 6.49 11.16
CA HIS A 275 0.50 5.46 11.87
C HIS A 275 1.33 4.64 12.85
N LEU A 276 2.67 4.80 12.91
CA LEU A 276 3.56 4.02 13.77
C LEU A 276 3.70 4.66 15.15
N GLY A 277 3.89 3.80 16.18
CA GLY A 277 3.96 4.25 17.56
C GLY A 277 2.60 4.33 18.24
N ILE A 278 2.55 5.03 19.39
CA ILE A 278 1.34 5.17 20.21
C ILE A 278 0.58 6.40 19.78
N HIS A 279 -0.72 6.23 19.52
CA HIS A 279 -1.63 7.33 19.19
C HIS A 279 -2.95 7.22 19.96
N GLN A 280 -3.47 8.36 20.40
CA GLN A 280 -4.79 8.41 21.00
C GLN A 280 -5.87 8.20 19.94
N GLN A 281 -6.93 7.49 20.30
CA GLN A 281 -8.11 7.30 19.47
C GLN A 281 -9.20 8.33 19.77
N SER A 282 -10.22 8.40 18.91
CA SER A 282 -11.43 9.19 19.13
C SER A 282 -12.23 8.70 20.34
N GLN A 283 -12.11 7.42 20.70
CA GLN A 283 -12.75 6.84 21.88
C GLN A 283 -11.96 7.23 23.15
N PRO A 284 -12.65 7.68 24.23
CA PRO A 284 -11.98 8.05 25.47
C PRO A 284 -11.17 6.90 26.08
N ASP A 285 -9.97 7.21 26.57
CA ASP A 285 -9.02 6.25 27.18
C ASP A 285 -8.71 5.03 26.27
N ARG A 286 -8.66 5.27 24.96
CA ARG A 286 -8.26 4.28 23.98
C ARG A 286 -7.09 4.80 23.14
N TYR A 287 -6.21 3.86 22.82
CA TYR A 287 -5.01 4.11 22.03
C TYR A 287 -4.87 3.02 20.97
N TYR A 288 -4.26 3.38 19.86
CA TYR A 288 -3.72 2.37 18.95
C TYR A 288 -2.19 2.40 18.96
N LEU A 289 -1.62 1.24 18.69
CA LEU A 289 -0.18 1.05 18.58
C LEU A 289 0.15 0.57 17.18
N GLY A 290 0.86 1.42 16.42
CA GLY A 290 1.40 1.06 15.11
C GLY A 290 2.72 0.30 15.27
N ILE A 291 2.83 -0.84 14.62
CA ILE A 291 3.92 -1.82 14.76
C ILE A 291 4.59 -2.02 13.41
N VAL A 292 5.91 -1.91 13.39
CA VAL A 292 6.73 -2.16 12.21
C VAL A 292 6.87 -3.65 11.97
N LEU A 293 6.52 -4.10 10.78
CA LEU A 293 6.90 -5.41 10.27
C LEU A 293 8.08 -5.24 9.31
N PRO A 294 9.28 -5.72 9.65
CA PRO A 294 10.43 -5.61 8.75
C PRO A 294 10.10 -6.20 7.38
N LEU A 295 10.11 -5.36 6.34
CA LEU A 295 9.70 -5.70 4.97
C LEU A 295 8.30 -6.33 4.85
N GLY A 296 7.42 -6.01 5.78
CA GLY A 296 6.05 -6.52 5.83
C GLY A 296 5.93 -7.99 6.28
N ARG A 297 7.00 -8.60 6.77
CA ARG A 297 7.03 -10.02 7.15
C ARG A 297 6.69 -10.22 8.61
N TRP A 298 5.90 -11.23 8.90
CA TRP A 298 5.65 -11.74 10.23
C TRP A 298 5.61 -13.27 10.22
N ASN A 299 6.28 -13.86 11.18
CA ASN A 299 6.40 -15.30 11.30
C ASN A 299 5.23 -15.89 12.10
N ARG A 300 5.21 -17.21 12.18
CA ARG A 300 4.15 -17.97 12.87
C ARG A 300 3.96 -17.55 14.34
N SER A 301 5.03 -17.40 15.11
CA SER A 301 4.95 -17.00 16.52
C SER A 301 4.46 -15.56 16.68
N GLN A 302 4.84 -14.66 15.78
CA GLN A 302 4.37 -13.29 15.75
C GLN A 302 2.87 -13.19 15.40
N VAL A 303 2.39 -13.97 14.42
CA VAL A 303 0.96 -14.02 14.08
C VAL A 303 0.15 -14.45 15.30
N LYS A 304 0.56 -15.55 15.96
CA LYS A 304 -0.10 -16.07 17.16
C LYS A 304 -0.07 -15.05 18.29
N GLY A 305 1.11 -14.55 18.67
CA GLY A 305 1.26 -13.62 19.80
C GLY A 305 0.54 -12.29 19.57
N LEU A 306 0.53 -11.76 18.34
CA LEU A 306 -0.24 -10.56 18.01
C LEU A 306 -1.75 -10.79 18.12
N GLY A 307 -2.24 -11.97 17.71
CA GLY A 307 -3.65 -12.35 17.90
C GLY A 307 -4.03 -12.41 19.38
N GLU A 308 -3.20 -13.03 20.22
CA GLU A 308 -3.39 -13.10 21.67
C GLU A 308 -3.36 -11.71 22.34
N ILE A 309 -2.45 -10.83 21.91
CA ILE A 309 -2.39 -9.45 22.41
C ILE A 309 -3.63 -8.66 21.98
N ALA A 310 -4.06 -8.78 20.70
CA ALA A 310 -5.26 -8.12 20.22
C ALA A 310 -6.51 -8.54 20.98
N GLU A 311 -6.65 -9.82 21.32
CA GLU A 311 -7.77 -10.37 22.10
C GLU A 311 -7.72 -9.93 23.55
N GLY A 312 -6.54 -9.99 24.19
CA GLY A 312 -6.41 -9.72 25.62
C GLY A 312 -6.42 -8.23 25.99
N TYR A 313 -5.93 -7.36 25.11
CA TYR A 313 -5.69 -5.95 25.43
C TYR A 313 -6.32 -4.96 24.47
N GLY A 314 -6.79 -5.40 23.30
CA GLY A 314 -7.29 -4.55 22.23
C GLY A 314 -8.72 -4.86 21.80
N SER A 315 -8.98 -4.60 20.52
CA SER A 315 -10.30 -4.81 19.88
C SER A 315 -10.56 -6.28 19.47
N GLY A 316 -9.64 -7.21 19.67
CA GLY A 316 -9.71 -8.54 19.08
C GLY A 316 -9.41 -8.55 17.57
N ALA A 317 -8.80 -7.49 17.06
CA ALA A 317 -8.46 -7.36 15.64
C ALA A 317 -7.09 -6.74 15.43
N ILE A 318 -6.46 -7.13 14.31
CA ILE A 318 -5.22 -6.56 13.79
C ILE A 318 -5.54 -5.84 12.48
N ARG A 319 -5.09 -4.60 12.33
CA ARG A 319 -5.27 -3.81 11.11
C ARG A 319 -4.00 -3.79 10.29
N LEU A 320 -4.07 -4.26 9.07
CA LEU A 320 -2.98 -4.21 8.09
C LEU A 320 -2.93 -2.82 7.47
N THR A 321 -1.72 -2.34 7.15
CA THR A 321 -1.55 -1.04 6.52
C THR A 321 -1.00 -1.18 5.09
N PRO A 322 -1.30 -0.25 4.16
CA PRO A 322 -0.71 -0.25 2.82
C PRO A 322 0.80 0.06 2.84
N TRP A 323 1.34 0.45 3.99
CA TRP A 323 2.79 0.61 4.22
C TRP A 323 3.44 -0.67 4.75
N GLN A 324 2.73 -1.82 4.66
CA GLN A 324 3.23 -3.14 5.06
C GLN A 324 3.55 -3.26 6.55
N ASN A 325 2.86 -2.49 7.38
CA ASN A 325 2.90 -2.53 8.84
C ASN A 325 1.55 -3.00 9.38
N ILE A 326 1.39 -3.02 10.70
CA ILE A 326 0.13 -3.36 11.37
C ILE A 326 -0.19 -2.36 12.49
N ILE A 327 -1.46 -2.34 12.88
CA ILE A 327 -1.96 -1.55 14.01
C ILE A 327 -2.75 -2.49 14.93
N LEU A 328 -2.51 -2.39 16.24
CA LEU A 328 -3.38 -2.88 17.30
C LEU A 328 -4.17 -1.71 17.87
N SER A 329 -5.49 -1.83 17.94
CA SER A 329 -6.37 -0.75 18.39
C SER A 329 -7.10 -1.08 19.69
N ASP A 330 -7.72 -0.07 20.27
CA ASP A 330 -8.57 -0.11 21.47
C ASP A 330 -7.84 -0.49 22.77
N ILE A 331 -6.53 -0.26 22.83
CA ILE A 331 -5.69 -0.49 24.00
C ILE A 331 -5.99 0.59 25.04
N LYS A 332 -6.24 0.18 26.30
CA LYS A 332 -6.39 1.14 27.41
C LYS A 332 -5.05 1.77 27.78
N SER A 333 -5.06 2.99 28.27
CA SER A 333 -3.84 3.67 28.73
C SER A 333 -3.06 2.87 29.77
N ALA A 334 -3.77 2.21 30.69
CA ALA A 334 -3.17 1.37 31.74
C ALA A 334 -2.44 0.13 31.20
N ASP A 335 -2.77 -0.34 29.99
CA ASP A 335 -2.23 -1.57 29.41
C ASP A 335 -1.09 -1.29 28.41
N LEU A 336 -0.84 -0.01 28.04
CA LEU A 336 0.11 0.35 27.00
C LEU A 336 1.52 -0.17 27.25
N GLU A 337 2.07 0.01 28.45
CA GLU A 337 3.42 -0.47 28.78
C GLU A 337 3.50 -2.00 28.67
N ARG A 338 2.48 -2.72 29.14
CA ARG A 338 2.44 -4.17 29.03
C ARG A 338 2.38 -4.62 27.59
N VAL A 339 1.57 -3.99 26.74
CA VAL A 339 1.48 -4.30 25.33
C VAL A 339 2.82 -4.03 24.61
N GLN A 340 3.48 -2.91 24.91
CA GLN A 340 4.81 -2.61 24.33
C GLN A 340 5.85 -3.67 24.69
N LEU A 341 5.86 -4.15 25.94
CA LEU A 341 6.74 -5.23 26.38
C LEU A 341 6.47 -6.52 25.60
N LEU A 342 5.20 -6.92 25.49
CA LEU A 342 4.80 -8.13 24.74
C LEU A 342 5.20 -8.03 23.24
N ILE A 343 5.03 -6.88 22.62
CA ILE A 343 5.48 -6.62 21.22
C ILE A 343 7.00 -6.78 21.12
N THR A 344 7.74 -6.27 22.10
CA THR A 344 9.21 -6.37 22.13
C THR A 344 9.66 -7.83 22.34
N GLU A 345 8.97 -8.59 23.19
CA GLU A 345 9.19 -10.04 23.42
C GLU A 345 8.96 -10.86 22.13
N LEU A 346 8.04 -10.42 21.25
CA LEU A 346 7.84 -11.01 19.92
C LEU A 346 8.93 -10.60 18.89
N GLY A 347 9.92 -9.81 19.29
CA GLY A 347 10.96 -9.28 18.39
C GLY A 347 10.41 -8.26 17.37
N LEU A 348 9.30 -7.59 17.70
CA LEU A 348 8.68 -6.57 16.86
C LEU A 348 8.99 -5.16 17.37
N ILE A 349 8.84 -4.18 16.50
CA ILE A 349 9.24 -2.79 16.71
C ILE A 349 7.98 -1.94 16.72
N HIS A 350 7.84 -1.11 17.75
CA HIS A 350 6.70 -0.21 17.91
C HIS A 350 7.07 1.29 17.89
N THR A 351 8.27 1.62 17.38
CA THR A 351 8.75 3.00 17.25
C THR A 351 8.86 3.40 15.78
N ALA A 352 8.38 4.58 15.44
CA ALA A 352 8.39 5.08 14.05
C ALA A 352 9.80 5.30 13.47
N ASN A 353 10.79 5.54 14.33
CA ASN A 353 12.15 5.94 13.92
C ASN A 353 13.13 4.79 13.77
N HIS A 354 12.67 3.53 13.90
CA HIS A 354 13.55 2.39 13.69
C HIS A 354 13.92 2.27 12.21
N PRO A 355 15.19 1.95 11.85
CA PRO A 355 15.64 1.82 10.45
C PRO A 355 14.74 0.96 9.57
N SER A 356 14.20 -0.13 10.11
CA SER A 356 13.28 -1.01 9.36
C SER A 356 11.99 -0.31 8.92
N SER A 357 11.55 0.77 9.58
CA SER A 357 10.37 1.53 9.18
C SER A 357 10.58 2.35 7.91
N LEU A 358 11.83 2.67 7.62
CA LEU A 358 12.23 3.49 6.46
C LEU A 358 12.21 2.69 5.15
N LEU A 359 12.26 1.35 5.24
CA LEU A 359 12.60 0.49 4.13
C LEU A 359 11.37 -0.19 3.52
N ARG A 360 11.32 -0.20 2.20
CA ARG A 360 10.37 -0.98 1.40
C ARG A 360 11.16 -1.75 0.36
N ALA A 361 10.88 -3.05 0.21
CA ALA A 361 11.56 -3.89 -0.78
C ALA A 361 10.58 -4.80 -1.51
N CYS A 362 10.77 -4.95 -2.82
CA CYS A 362 10.06 -5.96 -3.59
C CYS A 362 10.67 -7.35 -3.35
N ALA A 363 10.17 -8.39 -4.03
CA ALA A 363 10.68 -9.75 -3.87
C ALA A 363 12.12 -9.96 -4.37
N GLY A 364 12.66 -9.04 -5.19
CA GLY A 364 14.00 -9.12 -5.73
C GLY A 364 14.31 -10.37 -6.55
N SER A 365 15.60 -10.63 -6.77
CA SER A 365 16.06 -11.78 -7.55
C SER A 365 15.84 -13.12 -6.86
N SER A 366 15.68 -13.15 -5.56
CA SER A 366 15.36 -14.36 -4.81
C SER A 366 13.95 -14.88 -5.08
N GLY A 367 12.98 -13.96 -5.31
CA GLY A 367 11.57 -14.32 -5.47
C GLY A 367 10.92 -13.93 -6.79
N CYS A 368 11.56 -13.12 -7.64
CA CYS A 368 10.97 -12.59 -8.87
C CYS A 368 11.87 -12.84 -10.08
N GLN A 369 11.32 -13.41 -11.16
CA GLN A 369 12.07 -13.65 -12.40
C GLN A 369 12.61 -12.38 -13.06
N PHE A 370 12.03 -11.21 -12.78
CA PHE A 370 12.48 -9.91 -13.30
C PHE A 370 13.45 -9.19 -12.35
N GLY A 371 13.69 -9.74 -11.15
CA GLY A 371 14.58 -9.12 -10.17
C GLY A 371 16.05 -9.32 -10.56
N ALA A 372 16.81 -8.23 -10.64
CA ALA A 372 18.24 -8.22 -10.91
C ALA A 372 19.10 -8.38 -9.63
N THR A 373 18.61 -7.86 -8.51
CA THR A 373 19.29 -7.82 -7.21
C THR A 373 18.44 -8.44 -6.12
N ASP A 374 19.05 -8.91 -5.03
CA ASP A 374 18.34 -9.48 -3.87
C ASP A 374 17.91 -8.35 -2.91
N THR A 375 16.88 -7.63 -3.33
CA THR A 375 16.36 -6.44 -2.64
C THR A 375 15.99 -6.69 -1.18
N GLN A 376 15.54 -7.90 -0.85
CA GLN A 376 15.10 -8.23 0.51
C GLN A 376 16.30 -8.36 1.46
N ARG A 377 17.34 -9.06 1.02
CA ARG A 377 18.58 -9.20 1.76
C ARG A 377 19.28 -7.84 1.90
N ASP A 378 19.44 -7.13 0.78
CA ASP A 378 20.15 -5.85 0.76
C ASP A 378 19.45 -4.80 1.63
N ALA A 379 18.10 -4.79 1.68
CA ALA A 379 17.36 -3.93 2.59
C ALA A 379 17.54 -4.30 4.06
N ILE A 380 17.62 -5.61 4.40
CA ILE A 380 17.92 -6.06 5.77
C ILE A 380 19.34 -5.65 6.15
N ASP A 381 20.33 -5.83 5.26
CA ASP A 381 21.72 -5.45 5.51
C ASP A 381 21.83 -3.93 5.75
N LEU A 382 21.11 -3.10 4.97
CA LEU A 382 21.04 -1.66 5.23
C LEU A 382 20.37 -1.36 6.59
N SER A 383 19.26 -2.02 6.91
CA SER A 383 18.57 -1.82 8.20
C SER A 383 19.51 -2.10 9.39
N ASN A 384 20.24 -3.22 9.33
CA ASN A 384 21.18 -3.62 10.37
C ASN A 384 22.35 -2.63 10.49
N TYR A 385 22.88 -2.18 9.36
CA TYR A 385 23.94 -1.18 9.33
C TYR A 385 23.48 0.15 9.97
N LEU A 386 22.30 0.63 9.60
CA LEU A 386 21.75 1.86 10.15
C LEU A 386 21.45 1.73 11.65
N ALA A 387 20.93 0.60 12.11
CA ALA A 387 20.68 0.36 13.53
C ALA A 387 21.97 0.33 14.37
N ALA A 388 23.06 -0.15 13.79
CA ALA A 388 24.36 -0.23 14.48
C ALA A 388 25.14 1.11 14.50
N ASN A 389 24.93 1.98 13.50
CA ASN A 389 25.78 3.16 13.30
C ASN A 389 25.05 4.49 13.49
N PHE A 390 23.73 4.50 13.60
CA PHE A 390 22.93 5.72 13.70
C PHE A 390 22.01 5.68 14.91
N THR A 391 21.91 6.80 15.62
CA THR A 391 20.89 6.98 16.66
C THR A 391 19.53 7.31 16.02
N LEU A 392 18.46 7.16 16.80
CA LEU A 392 17.10 7.50 16.36
C LEU A 392 16.97 8.97 15.92
N ASP A 393 17.75 9.87 16.53
CA ASP A 393 17.78 11.31 16.19
C ASP A 393 18.33 11.55 14.77
N HIS A 394 19.31 10.77 14.33
CA HIS A 394 19.86 10.84 12.98
C HIS A 394 18.85 10.42 11.91
N LEU A 395 17.86 9.58 12.28
CA LEU A 395 16.88 9.01 11.36
C LEU A 395 15.54 9.79 11.32
N GLY A 396 15.49 10.96 11.96
CA GLY A 396 14.32 11.84 11.92
C GLY A 396 13.62 12.07 13.27
N GLY A 397 14.12 11.48 14.38
CA GLY A 397 13.40 11.46 15.67
C GLY A 397 13.27 12.79 16.41
N ALA A 398 14.25 13.69 16.34
CA ALA A 398 14.30 14.90 17.16
C ALA A 398 13.82 16.19 16.48
N LEU A 399 13.53 16.19 15.18
CA LEU A 399 13.57 17.42 14.39
C LEU A 399 12.30 17.81 13.63
N ARG A 400 11.13 17.25 13.91
CA ARG A 400 9.88 17.54 13.17
C ARG A 400 10.00 17.41 11.64
N VAL A 401 11.01 16.68 11.16
CA VAL A 401 11.19 16.34 9.74
C VAL A 401 10.68 14.93 9.55
N ARG A 402 9.89 14.72 8.52
CA ARG A 402 9.35 13.39 8.24
C ARG A 402 10.47 12.35 8.12
N PRO A 403 10.23 11.10 8.56
CA PRO A 403 11.16 10.00 8.37
C PRO A 403 11.47 9.79 6.87
N LEU A 404 12.72 9.41 6.56
CA LEU A 404 13.12 9.08 5.20
C LEU A 404 12.37 7.84 4.69
N SER A 405 12.13 7.80 3.39
CA SER A 405 11.63 6.61 2.71
C SER A 405 12.68 6.06 1.74
N ILE A 406 13.00 4.77 1.87
CA ILE A 406 14.01 4.09 1.06
C ILE A 406 13.36 2.89 0.38
N HIS A 407 13.38 2.87 -0.94
CA HIS A 407 12.74 1.84 -1.74
C HIS A 407 13.75 1.01 -2.52
N PHE A 408 13.77 -0.30 -2.29
CA PHE A 408 14.52 -1.28 -3.06
C PHE A 408 13.63 -1.96 -4.09
N SER A 409 13.94 -1.78 -5.35
CA SER A 409 13.26 -2.44 -6.45
C SER A 409 14.24 -3.28 -7.28
N GLY A 410 13.98 -4.55 -7.47
CA GLY A 410 14.81 -5.44 -8.28
C GLY A 410 14.77 -5.15 -9.78
N CYS A 411 13.90 -4.26 -10.24
CA CYS A 411 13.74 -3.83 -11.64
C CYS A 411 12.93 -2.55 -11.73
N ASP A 412 12.77 -2.00 -12.93
CA ASP A 412 12.04 -0.74 -13.17
C ASP A 412 10.51 -0.78 -12.87
N LYS A 413 9.94 -1.96 -12.52
CA LYS A 413 8.50 -2.08 -12.25
C LYS A 413 8.06 -1.48 -10.92
N SER A 414 8.97 -1.25 -9.97
CA SER A 414 8.70 -0.63 -8.65
C SER A 414 7.50 -1.24 -7.90
N CYS A 415 7.45 -2.59 -7.82
CA CYS A 415 6.26 -3.30 -7.36
C CYS A 415 5.95 -3.14 -5.86
N ALA A 416 6.94 -2.84 -5.00
CA ALA A 416 6.72 -2.65 -3.58
C ALA A 416 6.18 -1.25 -3.27
N GLN A 417 6.62 -0.25 -4.02
CA GLN A 417 6.18 1.13 -3.89
C GLN A 417 6.18 1.78 -5.27
N HIS A 418 5.02 2.28 -5.70
CA HIS A 418 4.91 2.98 -6.99
C HIS A 418 5.19 4.47 -6.87
N ASP A 419 5.01 5.02 -5.67
CA ASP A 419 5.26 6.42 -5.38
C ASP A 419 6.76 6.70 -5.25
N ARG A 420 7.11 7.98 -5.32
CA ARG A 420 8.48 8.45 -5.11
C ARG A 420 8.90 8.19 -3.67
N ALA A 421 10.05 7.55 -3.49
CA ALA A 421 10.77 7.53 -2.22
C ALA A 421 11.85 8.62 -2.22
N ASP A 422 12.32 8.99 -1.02
CA ASP A 422 13.46 9.92 -0.89
C ASP A 422 14.72 9.33 -1.52
N ILE A 423 14.87 8.00 -1.39
CA ILE A 423 15.94 7.23 -2.00
C ILE A 423 15.32 6.00 -2.68
N THR A 424 15.57 5.83 -3.97
CA THR A 424 15.14 4.63 -4.70
C THR A 424 16.34 3.93 -5.32
N LEU A 425 16.45 2.62 -5.06
CA LEU A 425 17.48 1.75 -5.61
C LEU A 425 16.81 0.78 -6.61
N TRP A 426 17.14 0.92 -7.90
CA TRP A 426 16.66 0.02 -8.95
C TRP A 426 17.76 -0.97 -9.38
N GLY A 427 17.48 -2.25 -9.26
CA GLY A 427 18.36 -3.30 -9.77
C GLY A 427 18.51 -3.23 -11.28
N ASP A 428 19.76 -3.24 -11.73
CA ASP A 428 20.16 -3.27 -13.14
C ASP A 428 20.55 -4.69 -13.53
N GLU A 429 19.91 -5.24 -14.58
CA GLU A 429 20.11 -6.63 -15.00
C GLU A 429 21.52 -6.90 -15.53
N ARG A 430 22.15 -5.91 -16.17
CA ARG A 430 23.48 -6.06 -16.79
C ARG A 430 24.60 -6.07 -15.76
N THR A 431 24.50 -5.15 -14.78
CA THR A 431 25.57 -4.95 -13.79
C THR A 431 25.35 -5.71 -12.48
N ARG A 432 24.11 -6.20 -12.24
CA ARG A 432 23.69 -6.77 -10.95
C ARG A 432 23.92 -5.80 -9.77
N SER A 433 23.87 -4.52 -10.05
CA SER A 433 24.07 -3.40 -9.12
C SER A 433 22.80 -2.57 -9.05
N TYR A 434 22.79 -1.56 -8.19
CA TYR A 434 21.67 -0.62 -8.07
C TYR A 434 21.98 0.69 -8.78
N ARG A 435 21.04 1.15 -9.61
CA ARG A 435 20.96 2.55 -10.03
C ARG A 435 20.23 3.32 -8.93
N LEU A 436 20.76 4.46 -8.53
CA LEU A 436 20.28 5.24 -7.40
C LEU A 436 19.58 6.51 -7.88
N ALA A 437 18.37 6.78 -7.38
CA ALA A 437 17.70 8.06 -7.48
C ALA A 437 17.51 8.65 -6.08
N ILE A 438 17.81 9.94 -5.94
CA ILE A 438 17.83 10.67 -4.66
C ILE A 438 16.96 11.92 -4.79
N GLY A 439 16.22 12.31 -3.72
CA GLY A 439 15.48 13.56 -3.66
C GLY A 439 14.29 13.62 -4.63
N GLY A 440 13.70 12.49 -4.98
CA GLY A 440 12.55 12.44 -5.88
C GLY A 440 12.86 12.69 -7.36
N ILE A 441 14.13 12.80 -7.74
CA ILE A 441 14.57 12.88 -9.13
C ILE A 441 14.16 11.59 -9.85
N THR A 442 13.35 11.71 -10.88
CA THR A 442 12.69 10.56 -11.54
C THR A 442 13.10 10.37 -12.98
N ASP A 443 14.01 11.18 -13.50
CA ASP A 443 14.41 10.98 -14.89
C ASP A 443 15.31 9.72 -14.97
N ARG A 444 14.69 8.63 -15.43
CA ARG A 444 15.33 7.33 -15.64
C ARG A 444 16.30 7.36 -16.84
N SER A 445 16.31 8.45 -17.58
CA SER A 445 17.08 8.61 -18.84
C SER A 445 18.43 9.30 -18.64
N GLU A 446 18.69 9.89 -17.47
CA GLU A 446 19.98 10.52 -17.24
C GLU A 446 21.09 9.49 -17.02
N PRO A 447 22.18 9.55 -17.82
CA PRO A 447 23.27 8.58 -17.78
C PRO A 447 24.17 8.66 -16.54
N ASP A 448 23.96 9.64 -15.65
CA ASP A 448 24.85 9.97 -14.53
C ASP A 448 24.32 9.50 -13.16
N GLN A 449 23.46 8.49 -13.15
CA GLN A 449 23.02 7.89 -11.90
C GLN A 449 24.16 7.09 -11.27
N SER A 450 24.47 7.38 -10.01
CA SER A 450 25.46 6.61 -9.25
C SER A 450 25.05 5.13 -9.23
N VAL A 451 25.96 4.26 -9.62
CA VAL A 451 25.77 2.81 -9.60
C VAL A 451 26.44 2.26 -8.35
N LEU A 452 25.68 1.57 -7.51
CA LEU A 452 26.17 0.96 -6.27
C LEU A 452 26.10 -0.57 -6.36
N ALA A 453 27.22 -1.22 -6.13
CA ALA A 453 27.22 -2.66 -5.88
C ALA A 453 26.47 -2.96 -4.56
N PRO A 454 25.71 -4.08 -4.46
CA PRO A 454 24.95 -4.39 -3.25
C PRO A 454 25.71 -4.26 -1.93
N PRO A 455 26.95 -4.75 -1.78
CA PRO A 455 27.73 -4.59 -0.54
C PRO A 455 28.11 -3.14 -0.19
N ALA A 456 28.12 -2.23 -1.16
CA ALA A 456 28.45 -0.82 -0.93
C ALA A 456 27.22 0.00 -0.49
N VAL A 457 26.00 -0.51 -0.68
CA VAL A 457 24.76 0.20 -0.39
C VAL A 457 24.66 0.67 1.06
N PRO A 458 24.94 -0.15 2.10
CA PRO A 458 24.82 0.29 3.49
C PRO A 458 25.70 1.51 3.80
N ILE A 459 26.96 1.48 3.39
CA ILE A 459 27.93 2.56 3.65
C ILE A 459 27.53 3.83 2.87
N ALA A 460 27.23 3.71 1.57
CA ALA A 460 26.86 4.84 0.73
C ALA A 460 25.59 5.57 1.23
N ILE A 461 24.56 4.80 1.57
CA ILE A 461 23.32 5.39 2.12
C ILE A 461 23.57 5.97 3.53
N GLY A 462 24.37 5.32 4.36
CA GLY A 462 24.79 5.85 5.65
C GLY A 462 25.51 7.19 5.53
N ASN A 463 26.45 7.30 4.60
CA ASN A 463 27.15 8.55 4.32
C ASN A 463 26.20 9.68 3.89
N LEU A 464 25.22 9.36 3.05
CA LEU A 464 24.21 10.31 2.60
C LEU A 464 23.33 10.79 3.77
N ILE A 465 22.89 9.89 4.65
CA ILE A 465 22.12 10.22 5.85
C ILE A 465 22.95 11.07 6.81
N ALA A 466 24.22 10.72 7.04
CA ALA A 466 25.14 11.49 7.87
C ALA A 466 25.36 12.91 7.32
N ALA A 467 25.60 13.03 6.01
CA ALA A 467 25.77 14.32 5.36
C ALA A 467 24.50 15.19 5.48
N TYR A 468 23.33 14.60 5.27
CA TYR A 468 22.05 15.29 5.48
C TYR A 468 21.93 15.78 6.92
N HIS A 469 22.21 14.94 7.92
CA HIS A 469 22.10 15.32 9.31
C HIS A 469 23.06 16.47 9.69
N HIS A 470 24.30 16.45 9.21
CA HIS A 470 25.32 17.42 9.57
C HIS A 470 25.30 18.72 8.76
N GLN A 471 24.81 18.68 7.52
CA GLN A 471 24.96 19.80 6.57
C GLN A 471 23.64 20.48 6.21
N ARG A 472 22.50 19.97 6.66
CA ARG A 472 21.19 20.58 6.38
C ARG A 472 21.00 21.89 7.13
N HIS A 473 20.26 22.80 6.52
CA HIS A 473 19.77 23.99 7.22
C HIS A 473 18.64 23.63 8.21
N PRO A 474 18.34 24.49 9.22
CA PRO A 474 17.21 24.28 10.09
C PRO A 474 15.91 24.07 9.31
N GLN A 475 15.17 22.98 9.61
CA GLN A 475 13.92 22.59 8.94
C GLN A 475 14.04 22.22 7.43
N GLU A 476 15.25 22.11 6.89
CA GLU A 476 15.45 21.69 5.50
C GLU A 476 15.03 20.23 5.32
N SER A 477 14.16 19.97 4.32
CA SER A 477 13.76 18.62 3.94
C SER A 477 14.92 17.88 3.24
N PHE A 478 14.87 16.55 3.23
CA PHE A 478 15.84 15.74 2.50
C PHE A 478 15.85 16.06 0.99
N GLU A 479 14.67 16.27 0.40
CA GLU A 479 14.52 16.65 -1.00
C GLU A 479 15.22 18.01 -1.28
N SER A 480 14.98 19.02 -0.43
CA SER A 480 15.63 20.34 -0.58
C SER A 480 17.13 20.25 -0.41
N PHE A 481 17.60 19.48 0.59
CA PHE A 481 19.02 19.23 0.81
C PHE A 481 19.70 18.59 -0.41
N THR A 482 19.11 17.54 -0.96
CA THR A 482 19.69 16.81 -2.09
C THR A 482 19.60 17.61 -3.39
N THR A 483 18.55 18.40 -3.60
CA THR A 483 18.37 19.25 -4.78
C THR A 483 19.41 20.38 -4.86
N ARG A 484 19.89 20.92 -3.72
CA ARG A 484 20.93 21.96 -3.72
C ARG A 484 22.34 21.41 -3.90
N GLN A 485 22.55 20.09 -3.80
CA GLN A 485 23.84 19.45 -4.07
C GLN A 485 24.03 19.25 -5.57
N SER A 486 25.23 19.52 -6.07
CA SER A 486 25.57 19.14 -7.43
C SER A 486 25.72 17.60 -7.56
N PRO A 487 25.58 17.02 -8.75
CA PRO A 487 25.85 15.59 -8.97
C PRO A 487 27.23 15.15 -8.46
N VAL A 488 28.26 15.99 -8.64
CA VAL A 488 29.63 15.73 -8.15
C VAL A 488 29.66 15.65 -6.62
N GLN A 489 28.98 16.58 -5.93
CA GLN A 489 28.91 16.58 -4.47
C GLN A 489 28.16 15.36 -3.95
N LEU A 490 27.02 14.98 -4.54
CA LEU A 490 26.30 13.75 -4.18
C LEU A 490 27.16 12.52 -4.39
N HIS A 491 27.90 12.45 -5.51
CA HIS A 491 28.84 11.36 -5.75
C HIS A 491 29.95 11.29 -4.68
N GLN A 492 30.54 12.43 -4.31
CA GLN A 492 31.53 12.49 -3.24
C GLN A 492 31.00 12.05 -1.88
N ILE A 493 29.75 12.46 -1.54
CA ILE A 493 29.08 12.04 -0.31
C ILE A 493 28.87 10.52 -0.29
N LEU A 494 28.35 9.94 -1.36
CA LEU A 494 28.07 8.50 -1.44
C LEU A 494 29.34 7.65 -1.32
N HIS A 495 30.47 8.14 -1.80
CA HIS A 495 31.77 7.43 -1.86
C HIS A 495 32.78 7.94 -0.84
N ALA A 496 32.35 8.72 0.18
CA ALA A 496 33.23 9.10 1.29
C ALA A 496 33.69 7.83 2.03
N VAL A 497 35.03 7.79 2.34
CA VAL A 497 35.69 6.66 3.02
C VAL A 497 35.67 6.88 4.52
#